data_4a568c42498dc18525bd50966870d4fa
#
_entry.id   4a568c42498dc18525bd50966870d4fa
#
_cell.length_a   1.000
_cell.length_b   1.000
_cell.length_c   1.000
_cell.angle_alpha   90.00
_cell.angle_beta   90.00
_cell.angle_gamma   90.00
#
_symmetry.space_group_name_H-M   'P 1'
#
loop_
_entity.id
_entity.type
_entity.pdbx_description
1 polymer ?
#
loop_
_entity_poly.entity_id
_entity_poly.type
_entity_poly.pdbx_seq_one_letter_code
_entity_poly.pdbx_strand_id
1 'polypeptide(L)'
;MATTKQKLEKSVPKKELKQKEHGGARENSGRKSFEPTDAERKQVEAMSGYGLPIEQIAILVRGGIDTDTLRKHFATELVAGKAKANSGVGRTLFQKAMGGDTAAMIWWSKTQMKWKETQAHELTGADGAPLEFAKIERVVIRGKADAENSDA
;
A
#
# COMPACT_ATOMS: atom_id res chain seq x y z
N MET A 1 -89.84 37.08 -7.42
CA MET A 1 -89.82 35.74 -6.78
C MET A 1 -88.64 34.95 -7.30
N ALA A 2 -87.54 34.91 -6.58
CA ALA A 2 -86.28 34.31 -7.03
C ALA A 2 -85.95 33.13 -6.07
N THR A 3 -85.95 31.95 -6.55
CA THR A 3 -85.69 30.71 -5.77
C THR A 3 -84.22 30.36 -5.93
N THR A 4 -83.46 30.55 -4.86
CA THR A 4 -82.04 30.22 -4.75
C THR A 4 -81.87 28.75 -4.51
N LYS A 5 -81.23 28.02 -5.45
CA LYS A 5 -80.79 26.62 -5.26
C LYS A 5 -79.40 26.62 -4.65
N GLN A 6 -79.31 26.27 -3.38
CA GLN A 6 -78.04 25.94 -2.72
C GLN A 6 -77.57 24.56 -3.16
N LYS A 7 -76.37 24.53 -3.77
CA LYS A 7 -75.69 23.30 -4.16
C LYS A 7 -74.81 22.88 -2.99
N LEU A 8 -75.17 21.76 -2.35
CA LEU A 8 -74.41 21.13 -1.31
C LEU A 8 -73.17 20.44 -1.89
N GLU A 9 -72.01 21.01 -1.74
CA GLU A 9 -70.77 20.34 -2.04
C GLU A 9 -70.36 19.46 -0.86
N LYS A 10 -70.44 18.14 -1.03
CA LYS A 10 -69.90 17.16 -0.08
C LYS A 10 -68.38 17.14 -0.18
N SER A 11 -67.68 17.71 0.77
CA SER A 11 -66.25 17.58 0.94
C SER A 11 -65.89 16.15 1.36
N VAL A 12 -65.20 15.40 0.49
CA VAL A 12 -64.64 14.10 0.77
C VAL A 12 -63.38 14.32 1.64
N PRO A 13 -63.21 13.70 2.78
CA PRO A 13 -62.01 13.87 3.57
C PRO A 13 -60.81 13.24 2.84
N LYS A 14 -59.80 14.03 2.58
CA LYS A 14 -58.51 13.65 2.01
C LYS A 14 -57.80 12.78 3.03
N LYS A 15 -57.77 11.48 2.78
CA LYS A 15 -57.05 10.50 3.61
C LYS A 15 -55.56 10.83 3.49
N GLU A 16 -54.99 11.41 4.54
CA GLU A 16 -53.53 11.62 4.67
C GLU A 16 -52.86 10.25 4.61
N LEU A 17 -52.14 10.00 3.53
CA LEU A 17 -51.20 8.91 3.42
C LEU A 17 -50.05 9.22 4.40
N LYS A 18 -50.08 8.62 5.58
CA LYS A 18 -48.93 8.58 6.48
C LYS A 18 -47.77 7.97 5.71
N GLN A 19 -46.82 8.83 5.29
CA GLN A 19 -45.52 8.40 4.78
C GLN A 19 -44.93 7.53 5.89
N LYS A 20 -44.69 6.24 5.57
CA LYS A 20 -43.90 5.36 6.43
C LYS A 20 -42.52 5.98 6.54
N GLU A 21 -42.22 6.58 7.67
CA GLU A 21 -40.86 7.01 7.98
C GLU A 21 -39.98 5.76 7.87
N HIS A 22 -39.12 5.73 6.86
CA HIS A 22 -38.07 4.73 6.74
C HIS A 22 -37.23 4.90 7.99
N GLY A 23 -37.13 3.84 8.80
CA GLY A 23 -36.51 3.86 10.11
C GLY A 23 -35.20 4.62 10.11
N GLY A 24 -35.19 5.76 10.80
CA GLY A 24 -34.00 6.57 10.97
C GLY A 24 -32.88 5.72 11.56
N ALA A 25 -31.64 6.02 11.20
CA ALA A 25 -30.46 5.36 11.74
C ALA A 25 -30.53 5.36 13.27
N ARG A 26 -30.66 4.18 13.88
CA ARG A 26 -30.65 4.03 15.33
C ARG A 26 -29.25 4.40 15.81
N GLU A 27 -29.13 5.25 16.84
CA GLU A 27 -27.88 5.45 17.56
C GLU A 27 -27.31 4.06 17.92
N ASN A 28 -26.06 3.78 17.49
CA ASN A 28 -25.36 2.48 17.62
C ASN A 28 -25.83 1.33 16.70
N SER A 29 -26.57 1.56 15.63
CA SER A 29 -26.94 0.49 14.68
C SER A 29 -25.90 0.22 13.58
N GLY A 30 -24.75 0.93 13.60
CA GLY A 30 -23.64 0.72 12.68
C GLY A 30 -22.58 -0.23 13.24
N ARG A 31 -21.79 -0.87 12.34
CA ARG A 31 -20.57 -1.59 12.72
C ARG A 31 -19.68 -0.62 13.51
N LYS A 32 -19.30 -1.00 14.75
CA LYS A 32 -18.40 -0.18 15.56
C LYS A 32 -17.15 0.18 14.77
N SER A 33 -16.77 1.46 14.77
CA SER A 33 -15.53 1.92 14.15
C SER A 33 -14.34 1.18 14.77
N PHE A 34 -13.35 0.85 13.96
CA PHE A 34 -12.13 0.25 14.47
C PHE A 34 -11.34 1.33 15.24
N GLU A 35 -11.14 1.12 16.52
CA GLU A 35 -10.35 2.01 17.38
C GLU A 35 -9.11 1.27 17.87
N PRO A 36 -7.91 1.72 17.47
CA PRO A 36 -6.65 1.15 17.92
C PRO A 36 -6.40 1.49 19.39
N THR A 37 -5.96 0.52 20.16
CA THR A 37 -5.45 0.74 21.52
C THR A 37 -3.99 1.18 21.49
N ASP A 38 -3.52 1.84 22.57
CA ASP A 38 -2.11 2.26 22.68
C ASP A 38 -1.16 1.06 22.70
N ALA A 39 -1.58 -0.07 23.25
CA ALA A 39 -0.80 -1.31 23.22
C ALA A 39 -0.61 -1.81 21.80
N GLU A 40 -1.67 -1.81 20.99
CA GLU A 40 -1.60 -2.20 19.57
C GLU A 40 -0.74 -1.25 18.76
N ARG A 41 -0.83 0.06 19.01
CA ARG A 41 0.04 1.05 18.35
C ARG A 41 1.52 0.77 18.63
N LYS A 42 1.90 0.54 19.88
CA LYS A 42 3.27 0.17 20.26
C LYS A 42 3.70 -1.16 19.62
N GLN A 43 2.81 -2.14 19.59
CA GLN A 43 3.07 -3.44 18.96
C GLN A 43 3.32 -3.29 17.46
N VAL A 44 2.46 -2.57 16.73
CA VAL A 44 2.62 -2.33 15.28
C VAL A 44 3.91 -1.54 14.99
N GLU A 45 4.21 -0.52 15.81
CA GLU A 45 5.44 0.25 15.68
C GLU A 45 6.69 -0.64 15.84
N ALA A 46 6.72 -1.50 16.86
CA ALA A 46 7.82 -2.44 17.07
C ALA A 46 7.96 -3.43 15.90
N MET A 47 6.86 -4.07 15.48
CA MET A 47 6.87 -5.02 14.37
C MET A 47 7.33 -4.37 13.05
N SER A 48 6.89 -3.15 12.78
CA SER A 48 7.34 -2.37 11.63
C SER A 48 8.86 -2.06 11.72
N GLY A 49 9.34 -1.77 12.92
CA GLY A 49 10.78 -1.57 13.18
C GLY A 49 11.62 -2.83 12.95
N TYR A 50 11.08 -4.01 13.22
CA TYR A 50 11.74 -5.28 12.92
C TYR A 50 11.77 -5.61 11.41
N GLY A 51 11.10 -4.80 10.60
CA GLY A 51 11.08 -5.00 9.16
C GLY A 51 10.04 -6.02 8.69
N LEU A 52 9.06 -6.38 9.51
CA LEU A 52 7.99 -7.28 9.10
C LEU A 52 7.16 -6.65 7.97
N PRO A 53 6.79 -7.41 6.94
CA PRO A 53 5.85 -6.95 5.92
C PRO A 53 4.45 -6.70 6.49
N ILE A 54 3.71 -5.80 5.86
CA ILE A 54 2.40 -5.33 6.32
C ILE A 54 1.41 -6.48 6.49
N GLU A 55 1.47 -7.46 5.60
CA GLU A 55 0.61 -8.66 5.61
C GLU A 55 0.81 -9.50 6.88
N GLN A 56 2.06 -9.65 7.32
CA GLN A 56 2.39 -10.39 8.55
C GLN A 56 1.97 -9.60 9.79
N ILE A 57 2.18 -8.27 9.79
CA ILE A 57 1.73 -7.42 10.88
C ILE A 57 0.20 -7.50 11.02
N ALA A 58 -0.52 -7.45 9.88
CA ALA A 58 -1.98 -7.54 9.87
C ALA A 58 -2.52 -8.82 10.51
N ILE A 59 -1.84 -9.96 10.28
CA ILE A 59 -2.21 -11.26 10.88
C ILE A 59 -1.99 -11.24 12.40
N LEU A 60 -0.97 -10.55 12.89
CA LEU A 60 -0.59 -10.55 14.30
C LEU A 60 -1.41 -9.58 15.17
N VAL A 61 -2.08 -8.59 14.57
CA VAL A 61 -2.93 -7.64 15.30
C VAL A 61 -4.32 -8.21 15.49
N ARG A 62 -4.78 -8.34 16.74
CA ARG A 62 -6.11 -8.86 17.13
C ARG A 62 -6.46 -10.24 16.54
N GLY A 63 -5.47 -11.06 16.20
CA GLY A 63 -5.73 -12.35 15.56
C GLY A 63 -6.06 -12.25 14.06
N GLY A 64 -5.81 -11.11 13.46
CA GLY A 64 -5.99 -10.85 12.02
C GLY A 64 -6.92 -9.67 11.74
N ILE A 65 -6.37 -8.65 11.10
CA ILE A 65 -7.11 -7.51 10.55
C ILE A 65 -6.80 -7.39 9.07
N ASP A 66 -7.68 -6.70 8.34
CA ASP A 66 -7.42 -6.39 6.94
C ASP A 66 -6.25 -5.39 6.79
N THR A 67 -5.43 -5.58 5.73
CA THR A 67 -4.24 -4.74 5.46
C THR A 67 -4.60 -3.27 5.22
N ASP A 68 -5.77 -2.98 4.64
CA ASP A 68 -6.23 -1.62 4.43
C ASP A 68 -6.64 -0.95 5.74
N THR A 69 -7.25 -1.72 6.65
CA THR A 69 -7.55 -1.27 8.02
C THR A 69 -6.25 -0.96 8.76
N LEU A 70 -5.23 -1.82 8.64
CA LEU A 70 -3.92 -1.57 9.23
C LEU A 70 -3.29 -0.28 8.69
N ARG A 71 -3.25 -0.10 7.37
CA ARG A 71 -2.71 1.11 6.74
C ARG A 71 -3.45 2.37 7.15
N LYS A 72 -4.78 2.29 7.26
CA LYS A 72 -5.62 3.42 7.63
C LYS A 72 -5.42 3.88 9.07
N HIS A 73 -5.36 2.94 10.01
CA HIS A 73 -5.38 3.25 11.44
C HIS A 73 -4.01 3.30 12.11
N PHE A 74 -2.98 2.72 11.46
CA PHE A 74 -1.61 2.62 12.00
C PHE A 74 -0.55 3.19 11.06
N ALA A 75 -0.94 4.09 10.14
CA ALA A 75 -0.01 4.69 9.17
C ALA A 75 1.22 5.32 9.84
N THR A 76 0.99 6.04 10.93
CA THR A 76 2.04 6.73 11.69
C THR A 76 3.00 5.74 12.33
N GLU A 77 2.49 4.68 12.96
CA GLU A 77 3.26 3.66 13.64
C GLU A 77 4.11 2.84 12.67
N LEU A 78 3.56 2.53 11.49
CA LEU A 78 4.28 1.83 10.42
C LEU A 78 5.49 2.63 9.91
N VAL A 79 5.35 3.94 9.78
CA VAL A 79 6.46 4.82 9.36
C VAL A 79 7.43 5.06 10.51
N ALA A 80 6.91 5.35 11.70
CA ALA A 80 7.73 5.65 12.88
C ALA A 80 8.61 4.46 13.29
N GLY A 81 8.06 3.23 13.24
CA GLY A 81 8.82 2.02 13.56
C GLY A 81 10.04 1.85 12.66
N LYS A 82 9.87 1.97 11.34
CA LYS A 82 10.98 1.91 10.38
C LYS A 82 11.99 3.02 10.59
N ALA A 83 11.52 4.25 10.83
CA ALA A 83 12.40 5.39 11.04
C ALA A 83 13.24 5.23 12.32
N LYS A 84 12.63 4.77 13.43
CA LYS A 84 13.34 4.49 14.68
C LYS A 84 14.39 3.39 14.54
N ALA A 85 14.03 2.28 13.88
CA ALA A 85 14.96 1.17 13.62
C ALA A 85 16.14 1.63 12.76
N ASN A 86 15.88 2.31 11.64
CA ASN A 86 16.92 2.85 10.77
C ASN A 86 17.84 3.83 11.48
N SER A 87 17.27 4.71 12.32
CA SER A 87 18.04 5.64 13.14
C SER A 87 18.94 4.89 14.14
N GLY A 88 18.43 3.84 14.79
CA GLY A 88 19.20 3.02 15.73
C GLY A 88 20.37 2.30 15.06
N VAL A 89 20.11 1.63 13.93
CA VAL A 89 21.12 0.93 13.14
C VAL A 89 22.15 1.92 12.59
N GLY A 90 21.70 3.04 12.00
CA GLY A 90 22.57 4.08 11.48
C GLY A 90 23.49 4.67 12.56
N ARG A 91 22.94 4.95 13.74
CA ARG A 91 23.74 5.43 14.89
C ARG A 91 24.81 4.42 15.30
N THR A 92 24.44 3.14 15.41
CA THR A 92 25.40 2.09 15.80
C THR A 92 26.48 1.89 14.74
N LEU A 93 26.11 1.91 13.45
CA LEU A 93 27.06 1.82 12.35
C LEU A 93 28.03 3.00 12.36
N PHE A 94 27.53 4.21 12.54
CA PHE A 94 28.36 5.42 12.66
C PHE A 94 29.33 5.34 13.83
N GLN A 95 28.86 4.93 15.02
CA GLN A 95 29.71 4.78 16.19
C GLN A 95 30.83 3.76 15.98
N LYS A 96 30.53 2.62 15.34
CA LYS A 96 31.51 1.61 14.97
C LYS A 96 32.54 2.14 13.98
N ALA A 97 32.09 2.87 12.94
CA ALA A 97 32.97 3.49 11.96
C ALA A 97 33.92 4.49 12.63
N MET A 98 33.40 5.34 13.53
CA MET A 98 34.24 6.29 14.29
C MET A 98 35.18 5.59 15.26
N GLY A 99 34.87 4.40 15.73
CA GLY A 99 35.74 3.55 16.56
C GLY A 99 36.84 2.83 15.78
N GLY A 100 36.97 3.03 14.48
CA GLY A 100 38.04 2.46 13.65
C GLY A 100 37.72 1.10 13.03
N ASP A 101 36.46 0.64 13.08
CA ASP A 101 36.03 -0.58 12.38
C ASP A 101 36.04 -0.36 10.87
N THR A 102 36.97 -1.02 10.17
CA THR A 102 37.16 -0.85 8.73
C THR A 102 35.92 -1.24 7.92
N ALA A 103 35.21 -2.32 8.30
CA ALA A 103 34.02 -2.74 7.60
C ALA A 103 32.89 -1.68 7.74
N ALA A 104 32.68 -1.17 8.94
CA ALA A 104 31.72 -0.11 9.20
C ALA A 104 32.08 1.19 8.46
N MET A 105 33.38 1.57 8.37
CA MET A 105 33.82 2.72 7.59
C MET A 105 33.55 2.54 6.10
N ILE A 106 33.83 1.37 5.53
CA ILE A 106 33.54 1.07 4.11
C ILE A 106 32.03 1.15 3.84
N TRP A 107 31.22 0.53 4.70
CA TRP A 107 29.76 0.60 4.57
C TRP A 107 29.23 2.03 4.67
N TRP A 108 29.71 2.80 5.64
CA TRP A 108 29.33 4.20 5.81
C TRP A 108 29.68 5.04 4.59
N SER A 109 30.91 4.92 4.09
CA SER A 109 31.38 5.68 2.92
C SER A 109 30.58 5.33 1.66
N LYS A 110 30.27 4.05 1.43
CA LYS A 110 29.46 3.61 0.30
C LYS A 110 28.01 4.12 0.38
N THR A 111 27.40 4.10 1.57
CA THR A 111 25.97 4.46 1.74
C THR A 111 25.75 5.96 1.90
N GLN A 112 26.57 6.67 2.65
CA GLN A 112 26.38 8.08 2.95
C GLN A 112 27.16 9.01 2.01
N MET A 113 28.41 8.67 1.68
CA MET A 113 29.26 9.48 0.80
C MET A 113 29.10 9.08 -0.68
N LYS A 114 28.32 8.02 -0.97
CA LYS A 114 28.11 7.49 -2.33
C LYS A 114 29.41 7.10 -3.05
N TRP A 115 30.44 6.74 -2.28
CA TRP A 115 31.67 6.24 -2.86
C TRP A 115 31.40 4.90 -3.56
N LYS A 116 31.84 4.82 -4.81
CA LYS A 116 31.69 3.63 -5.64
C LYS A 116 33.00 2.88 -5.67
N GLU A 117 32.94 1.59 -5.42
CA GLU A 117 34.04 0.69 -5.73
C GLU A 117 33.95 0.37 -7.22
N THR A 118 34.90 0.89 -7.99
CA THR A 118 34.98 0.60 -9.42
C THR A 118 35.80 -0.68 -9.59
N GLN A 119 35.14 -1.77 -9.94
CA GLN A 119 35.83 -2.99 -10.39
C GLN A 119 35.89 -2.92 -11.92
N ALA A 120 37.08 -2.82 -12.47
CA ALA A 120 37.31 -2.97 -13.90
C ALA A 120 37.41 -4.47 -14.19
N HIS A 121 36.41 -5.02 -14.88
CA HIS A 121 36.46 -6.37 -15.40
C HIS A 121 36.91 -6.27 -16.87
N GLU A 122 38.14 -6.64 -17.12
CA GLU A 122 38.66 -6.76 -18.49
C GLU A 122 38.25 -8.15 -19.00
N LEU A 123 37.30 -8.17 -19.94
CA LEU A 123 36.86 -9.39 -20.59
C LEU A 123 37.75 -9.57 -21.83
N THR A 124 38.65 -10.51 -21.78
CA THR A 124 39.50 -10.89 -22.88
C THR A 124 39.11 -12.27 -23.43
N GLY A 125 39.31 -12.47 -24.71
CA GLY A 125 39.18 -13.78 -25.37
C GLY A 125 40.28 -14.75 -24.97
N ALA A 126 40.33 -15.92 -25.59
CA ALA A 126 41.41 -16.89 -25.40
C ALA A 126 42.77 -16.22 -25.66
N ASP A 127 43.74 -16.53 -24.78
CA ASP A 127 45.10 -16.01 -24.83
C ASP A 127 45.24 -14.47 -24.73
N GLY A 128 44.25 -13.80 -24.10
CA GLY A 128 44.29 -12.35 -23.92
C GLY A 128 43.92 -11.54 -25.17
N ALA A 129 43.41 -12.17 -26.21
CA ALA A 129 42.93 -11.51 -27.41
C ALA A 129 41.63 -10.71 -27.15
N PRO A 130 41.32 -9.64 -27.93
CA PRO A 130 40.04 -8.98 -27.83
C PRO A 130 38.88 -9.93 -28.11
N LEU A 131 37.72 -9.73 -27.42
CA LEU A 131 36.50 -10.49 -27.70
C LEU A 131 35.96 -10.12 -29.06
N GLU A 132 36.01 -11.03 -30.03
CA GLU A 132 35.40 -10.86 -31.34
C GLU A 132 33.98 -11.39 -31.36
N PHE A 133 32.99 -10.53 -31.56
CA PHE A 133 31.60 -10.90 -31.80
C PHE A 133 31.40 -11.19 -33.28
N ALA A 134 31.45 -12.45 -33.69
CA ALA A 134 31.40 -12.81 -35.10
C ALA A 134 30.04 -12.47 -35.76
N LYS A 135 28.92 -12.60 -35.08
CA LYS A 135 27.59 -12.25 -35.61
C LYS A 135 26.48 -12.30 -34.53
N ILE A 136 25.60 -11.32 -34.52
CA ILE A 136 24.35 -11.36 -33.77
C ILE A 136 23.22 -11.51 -34.81
N GLU A 137 22.64 -12.71 -34.94
CA GLU A 137 21.45 -12.94 -35.73
C GLU A 137 20.18 -12.79 -34.87
N ARG A 138 19.37 -11.80 -35.23
CA ARG A 138 18.04 -11.65 -34.62
C ARG A 138 17.01 -12.41 -35.46
N VAL A 139 16.62 -13.58 -35.05
CA VAL A 139 15.51 -14.31 -35.67
C VAL A 139 14.20 -13.80 -35.06
N VAL A 140 13.43 -13.07 -35.86
CA VAL A 140 12.06 -12.66 -35.50
C VAL A 140 11.10 -13.77 -35.95
N ILE A 141 10.71 -14.62 -35.01
CA ILE A 141 9.66 -15.61 -35.26
C ILE A 141 8.31 -14.90 -35.17
N ARG A 142 7.68 -14.61 -36.31
CA ARG A 142 6.29 -14.14 -36.37
C ARG A 142 5.39 -15.35 -36.15
N GLY A 143 4.61 -15.34 -35.07
CA GLY A 143 3.56 -16.34 -34.85
C GLY A 143 2.54 -16.31 -35.99
N LYS A 144 2.15 -17.49 -36.47
CA LYS A 144 1.15 -17.69 -37.53
C LYS A 144 -0.27 -17.51 -36.92
N ALA A 145 -0.65 -16.28 -36.63
CA ALA A 145 -1.93 -16.01 -35.97
C ALA A 145 -2.75 -14.89 -36.65
N ASP A 146 -2.65 -14.67 -37.97
CA ASP A 146 -3.54 -13.70 -38.63
C ASP A 146 -3.82 -14.08 -40.11
N ALA A 147 -4.14 -15.33 -40.37
CA ALA A 147 -4.51 -15.78 -41.73
C ALA A 147 -5.89 -16.45 -41.83
N GLU A 148 -6.80 -16.17 -40.89
CA GLU A 148 -8.19 -16.62 -40.98
C GLU A 148 -9.16 -15.52 -40.54
N ASN A 149 -9.26 -14.44 -41.31
CA ASN A 149 -10.44 -13.55 -41.31
C ASN A 149 -10.40 -12.56 -42.48
N SER A 150 -10.35 -13.10 -43.71
CA SER A 150 -10.67 -12.31 -44.87
C SER A 150 -11.37 -13.19 -45.91
N ASP A 151 -12.59 -13.66 -45.57
CA ASP A 151 -13.61 -14.08 -46.55
C ASP A 151 -14.95 -14.27 -45.80
N ALA A 152 -15.73 -13.15 -45.64
CA ALA A 152 -17.20 -13.17 -45.57
C ALA A 152 -17.72 -11.75 -45.78
#